data_1a61899471af2b18df7c7443fa79cf91
#
_entry.id   1a61899471af2b18df7c7443fa79cf91
#
_cell.length_a   1.000
_cell.length_b   1.000
_cell.length_c   1.000
_cell.angle_alpha   90.00
_cell.angle_beta   90.00
_cell.angle_gamma   90.00
#
_symmetry.space_group_name_H-M   'P 1'
#
loop_
_entity.id
_entity.type
_entity.pdbx_description
1 polymer ?
#
loop_
_entity_poly.entity_id
_entity_poly.type
_entity_poly.pdbx_seq_one_letter_code
_entity_poly.pdbx_strand_id
1 'polypeptide(L)'
;PRRPMGAEHGADKHRVTWLEQQQAEAESLGSTAHLTVADGDEALALAVVEPTWTDFHVSYRVGARHPLTQGAAGKAIGLLEGDDAYAVTSGELQTGARGLAAPVRGVDGLRASVGIVTLDGSIDEDAVAPQVIAAAGEVGERLR
;
A
#
# COMPACT_ATOMS: atom_id res chain seq x y z
N PRO A 1 -3.27 35.12 -14.06
CA PRO A 1 -1.93 34.72 -13.74
C PRO A 1 -1.85 33.34 -13.15
N ARG A 2 -0.78 32.74 -13.39
CA ARG A 2 -0.53 31.42 -12.90
C ARG A 2 -0.14 31.45 -11.45
N ARG A 3 -0.64 30.50 -10.72
CA ARG A 3 -0.13 30.25 -9.38
C ARG A 3 1.35 29.86 -9.48
N PRO A 4 2.10 30.06 -8.42
CA PRO A 4 3.48 29.56 -8.37
C PRO A 4 3.50 28.07 -8.63
N MET A 5 4.25 27.68 -9.62
CA MET A 5 4.28 26.29 -10.05
C MET A 5 5.10 25.40 -9.12
N GLY A 6 6.04 25.98 -8.38
CA GLY A 6 7.02 25.21 -7.64
C GLY A 6 6.47 24.27 -6.60
N ALA A 7 5.82 24.80 -5.56
CA ALA A 7 5.42 23.99 -4.42
C ALA A 7 4.23 23.08 -4.73
N GLU A 8 3.12 23.65 -5.21
CA GLU A 8 1.93 22.87 -5.50
C GLU A 8 2.13 21.88 -6.64
N HIS A 9 2.78 22.34 -7.67
CA HIS A 9 3.03 21.52 -8.83
C HIS A 9 3.96 20.35 -8.51
N GLY A 10 4.95 20.57 -7.66
CA GLY A 10 5.85 19.52 -7.22
C GLY A 10 5.13 18.45 -6.41
N ALA A 11 4.23 18.84 -5.50
CA ALA A 11 3.45 17.90 -4.71
C ALA A 11 2.51 17.08 -5.59
N ASP A 12 1.82 17.71 -6.54
CA ASP A 12 0.95 17.03 -7.49
C ASP A 12 1.74 16.06 -8.35
N LYS A 13 2.92 16.47 -8.78
CA LYS A 13 3.79 15.64 -9.61
C LYS A 13 4.22 14.38 -8.86
N HIS A 14 4.60 14.50 -7.59
CA HIS A 14 4.99 13.34 -6.79
C HIS A 14 3.81 12.39 -6.58
N ARG A 15 2.64 12.92 -6.29
CA ARG A 15 1.44 12.12 -6.12
C ARG A 15 1.07 11.37 -7.40
N VAL A 16 1.07 12.06 -8.54
CA VAL A 16 0.75 11.45 -9.83
C VAL A 16 1.77 10.36 -10.16
N THR A 17 3.05 10.62 -9.94
CA THR A 17 4.09 9.63 -10.21
C THR A 17 3.90 8.38 -9.37
N TRP A 18 3.58 8.54 -8.07
CA TRP A 18 3.33 7.39 -7.21
C TRP A 18 2.12 6.60 -7.69
N LEU A 19 1.01 7.29 -7.99
CA LEU A 19 -0.20 6.64 -8.49
C LEU A 19 0.05 5.90 -9.80
N GLU A 20 0.82 6.49 -10.70
CA GLU A 20 1.16 5.85 -11.98
C GLU A 20 1.97 4.59 -11.75
N GLN A 21 2.94 4.61 -10.83
CA GLN A 21 3.73 3.45 -10.50
C GLN A 21 2.88 2.35 -9.88
N GLN A 22 1.99 2.71 -8.96
CA GLN A 22 1.10 1.74 -8.34
C GLN A 22 0.11 1.16 -9.35
N GLN A 23 -0.36 1.97 -10.30
CA GLN A 23 -1.23 1.49 -11.37
C GLN A 23 -0.49 0.47 -12.23
N ALA A 24 0.75 0.77 -12.60
CA ALA A 24 1.56 -0.16 -13.40
C ALA A 24 1.80 -1.47 -12.66
N GLU A 25 2.08 -1.42 -11.36
CA GLU A 25 2.26 -2.63 -10.55
C GLU A 25 0.96 -3.41 -10.42
N ALA A 26 -0.16 -2.73 -10.17
CA ALA A 26 -1.46 -3.39 -10.08
C ALA A 26 -1.81 -4.08 -11.40
N GLU A 27 -1.58 -3.42 -12.54
CA GLU A 27 -1.81 -4.00 -13.85
C GLU A 27 -0.93 -5.22 -14.10
N SER A 28 0.35 -5.11 -13.75
CA SER A 28 1.33 -6.18 -13.96
C SER A 28 1.04 -7.39 -13.08
N LEU A 29 0.68 -7.17 -11.82
CA LEU A 29 0.49 -8.23 -10.83
C LEU A 29 -0.94 -8.75 -10.78
N GLY A 30 -1.90 -8.03 -11.36
CA GLY A 30 -3.31 -8.38 -11.25
C GLY A 30 -3.85 -8.19 -9.84
N SER A 31 -3.27 -7.29 -9.09
CA SER A 31 -3.55 -7.09 -7.67
C SER A 31 -3.94 -5.65 -7.37
N THR A 32 -4.69 -5.47 -6.30
CA THR A 32 -5.04 -4.12 -5.82
C THR A 32 -3.90 -3.61 -4.95
N ALA A 33 -3.33 -2.45 -5.30
CA ALA A 33 -2.29 -1.79 -4.52
C ALA A 33 -2.91 -0.80 -3.54
N HIS A 34 -2.29 -0.62 -2.38
CA HIS A 34 -2.82 0.30 -1.37
C HIS A 34 -1.72 1.00 -0.59
N LEU A 35 -2.07 2.19 -0.10
CA LEU A 35 -1.30 2.93 0.92
C LEU A 35 -2.21 3.08 2.12
N THR A 36 -1.76 2.63 3.29
CA THR A 36 -2.56 2.55 4.50
C THR A 36 -1.82 3.22 5.65
N VAL A 37 -2.56 3.93 6.51
CA VAL A 37 -1.98 4.55 7.70
C VAL A 37 -2.69 4.06 8.95
N ALA A 38 -2.02 4.16 10.08
CA ALA A 38 -2.65 3.92 11.37
C ALA A 38 -3.40 5.17 11.81
N ASP A 39 -4.62 4.97 12.28
CA ASP A 39 -5.45 6.01 12.88
C ASP A 39 -5.98 5.43 14.19
N GLY A 40 -5.32 5.76 15.30
CA GLY A 40 -5.58 5.10 16.57
C GLY A 40 -5.21 3.61 16.48
N ASP A 41 -6.15 2.76 16.79
CA ASP A 41 -5.98 1.31 16.73
C ASP A 41 -6.49 0.69 15.43
N GLU A 42 -6.82 1.53 14.45
CA GLU A 42 -7.32 1.08 13.16
C GLU A 42 -6.35 1.40 12.03
N ALA A 43 -6.41 0.57 10.99
CA ALA A 43 -5.75 0.83 9.73
C ALA A 43 -6.74 1.54 8.81
N LEU A 44 -6.31 2.62 8.19
CA LEU A 44 -7.13 3.44 7.29
C LEU A 44 -6.50 3.49 5.91
N ALA A 45 -7.23 3.03 4.90
CA ALA A 45 -6.75 3.06 3.53
C ALA A 45 -6.85 4.48 2.97
N LEU A 46 -5.69 5.07 2.63
CA LEU A 46 -5.62 6.41 2.07
C LEU A 46 -5.67 6.42 0.55
N ALA A 47 -5.09 5.42 -0.08
CA ALA A 47 -5.07 5.31 -1.54
C ALA A 47 -5.18 3.85 -1.92
N VAL A 48 -5.98 3.58 -2.93
CA VAL A 48 -6.21 2.23 -3.44
C VAL A 48 -6.19 2.31 -4.97
N VAL A 49 -5.40 1.45 -5.60
CA VAL A 49 -5.27 1.39 -7.06
C VAL A 49 -5.57 -0.03 -7.49
N GLU A 50 -6.61 -0.19 -8.31
CA GLU A 50 -7.05 -1.50 -8.81
C GLU A 50 -6.57 -1.71 -10.24
N PRO A 51 -6.31 -2.97 -10.65
CA PRO A 51 -6.02 -3.25 -12.05
C PRO A 51 -7.28 -3.01 -12.90
N THR A 52 -7.07 -2.52 -14.12
CA THR A 52 -8.19 -2.18 -15.01
C THR A 52 -8.66 -3.34 -15.85
N TRP A 53 -7.85 -4.40 -15.97
CA TRP A 53 -8.10 -5.49 -16.91
C TRP A 53 -8.82 -6.69 -16.30
N THR A 54 -9.10 -6.66 -15.00
CA THR A 54 -9.79 -7.77 -14.34
C THR A 54 -11.15 -7.34 -13.83
N ASP A 55 -12.10 -8.26 -13.86
CA ASP A 55 -13.43 -8.08 -13.28
C ASP A 55 -13.45 -8.44 -11.79
N PHE A 56 -12.37 -9.01 -11.28
CA PHE A 56 -12.27 -9.43 -9.89
C PHE A 56 -11.57 -8.38 -9.06
N HIS A 57 -12.30 -7.76 -8.15
CA HIS A 57 -11.76 -6.72 -7.27
C HIS A 57 -11.98 -7.10 -5.82
N VAL A 58 -10.98 -6.83 -4.99
CA VAL A 58 -11.13 -6.98 -3.54
C VAL A 58 -11.98 -5.84 -3.00
N SER A 59 -12.60 -6.08 -1.84
CA SER A 59 -13.46 -5.07 -1.20
C SER A 59 -12.66 -4.05 -0.40
N TYR A 60 -11.48 -3.65 -0.89
CA TYR A 60 -10.63 -2.68 -0.23
C TYR A 60 -10.74 -1.35 -0.96
N ARG A 61 -11.21 -0.33 -0.27
CA ARG A 61 -11.49 0.96 -0.87
C ARG A 61 -10.89 2.08 -0.06
N VAL A 62 -10.67 3.24 -0.69
CA VAL A 62 -10.24 4.46 0.01
C VAL A 62 -11.23 4.76 1.13
N GLY A 63 -10.70 4.98 2.32
CA GLY A 63 -11.51 5.21 3.52
C GLY A 63 -11.87 3.96 4.29
N ALA A 64 -11.57 2.77 3.75
CA ALA A 64 -11.82 1.52 4.47
C ALA A 64 -11.00 1.47 5.76
N ARG A 65 -11.62 0.96 6.82
CA ARG A 65 -11.00 0.83 8.14
C ARG A 65 -11.10 -0.59 8.62
N HIS A 66 -10.07 -1.04 9.30
CA HIS A 66 -10.08 -2.33 9.99
C HIS A 66 -9.07 -2.30 11.14
N PRO A 67 -9.18 -3.24 12.09
CA PRO A 67 -8.19 -3.31 13.18
C PRO A 67 -6.78 -3.50 12.66
N LEU A 68 -5.79 -2.88 13.31
CA LEU A 68 -4.39 -3.06 12.96
C LEU A 68 -3.91 -4.51 13.07
N THR A 69 -4.63 -5.33 13.80
CA THR A 69 -4.29 -6.74 14.00
C THR A 69 -4.77 -7.66 12.89
N GLN A 70 -5.53 -7.13 11.92
CA GLN A 70 -6.08 -7.91 10.81
C GLN A 70 -5.59 -7.38 9.48
N GLY A 71 -5.22 -8.29 8.59
CA GLY A 71 -4.78 -7.95 7.25
C GLY A 71 -3.32 -7.54 7.18
N ALA A 72 -2.75 -7.64 5.98
CA ALA A 72 -1.33 -7.37 5.77
C ALA A 72 -0.97 -5.92 6.03
N ALA A 73 -1.84 -4.98 5.65
CA ALA A 73 -1.58 -3.55 5.82
C ALA A 73 -1.37 -3.18 7.30
N GLY A 74 -2.29 -3.61 8.17
CA GLY A 74 -2.19 -3.35 9.60
C GLY A 74 -1.00 -4.05 10.24
N LYS A 75 -0.79 -5.31 9.87
CA LYS A 75 0.34 -6.08 10.40
C LYS A 75 1.68 -5.50 9.98
N ALA A 76 1.78 -5.00 8.73
CA ALA A 76 2.99 -4.34 8.26
C ALA A 76 3.29 -3.08 9.05
N ILE A 77 2.27 -2.29 9.39
CA ILE A 77 2.47 -1.12 10.24
C ILE A 77 3.07 -1.54 11.59
N GLY A 78 2.60 -2.65 12.15
CA GLY A 78 3.15 -3.20 13.39
C GLY A 78 4.62 -3.59 13.29
N LEU A 79 5.11 -3.89 12.09
CA LEU A 79 6.52 -4.24 11.88
C LEU A 79 7.47 -3.06 12.08
N LEU A 80 6.94 -1.83 12.17
CA LEU A 80 7.76 -0.66 12.48
C LEU A 80 8.48 -0.79 13.82
N GLU A 81 7.98 -1.60 14.73
CA GLU A 81 8.62 -1.86 16.02
C GLU A 81 9.72 -2.92 15.95
N GLY A 82 9.90 -3.55 14.78
CA GLY A 82 10.88 -4.63 14.60
C GLY A 82 11.64 -4.51 13.29
N ASP A 83 12.25 -5.60 12.89
CA ASP A 83 13.14 -5.63 11.72
C ASP A 83 12.58 -6.38 10.52
N ASP A 84 11.44 -7.04 10.65
CA ASP A 84 10.85 -7.79 9.55
C ASP A 84 10.49 -6.85 8.40
N ALA A 85 10.75 -7.30 7.18
CA ALA A 85 10.63 -6.45 6.00
C ALA A 85 9.19 -6.35 5.47
N TYR A 86 8.38 -7.37 5.69
CA TYR A 86 7.01 -7.38 5.18
C TYR A 86 6.14 -8.39 5.93
N ALA A 87 4.83 -8.25 5.76
CA ALA A 87 3.84 -9.18 6.31
C ALA A 87 3.00 -9.79 5.19
N VAL A 88 2.62 -11.04 5.35
CA VAL A 88 1.73 -11.75 4.42
C VAL A 88 0.54 -12.29 5.22
N THR A 89 -0.66 -12.12 4.68
CA THR A 89 -1.87 -12.66 5.29
C THR A 89 -2.73 -13.37 4.26
N SER A 90 -3.60 -14.26 4.74
CA SER A 90 -4.49 -15.03 3.89
C SER A 90 -5.85 -15.09 4.56
N GLY A 91 -6.87 -14.55 3.89
CA GLY A 91 -8.26 -14.67 4.33
C GLY A 91 -8.66 -13.83 5.53
N GLU A 92 -7.82 -12.93 6.02
CA GLU A 92 -8.11 -12.20 7.26
C GLU A 92 -9.15 -11.10 7.09
N LEU A 93 -9.13 -10.39 5.98
CA LEU A 93 -10.10 -9.32 5.72
C LEU A 93 -11.22 -9.80 4.81
N GLN A 94 -10.92 -10.70 3.90
CA GLN A 94 -11.88 -11.21 2.92
C GLN A 94 -11.48 -12.64 2.57
N THR A 95 -12.43 -13.55 2.60
CA THR A 95 -12.19 -14.95 2.24
C THR A 95 -11.62 -15.04 0.83
N GLY A 96 -10.55 -15.80 0.67
CA GLY A 96 -9.88 -15.98 -0.62
C GLY A 96 -8.91 -14.88 -0.97
N ALA A 97 -8.86 -13.79 -0.22
CA ALA A 97 -7.91 -12.72 -0.48
C ALA A 97 -6.59 -12.97 0.24
N ARG A 98 -5.50 -12.70 -0.45
CA ARG A 98 -4.16 -12.72 0.14
C ARG A 98 -3.56 -11.33 0.06
N GLY A 99 -2.85 -10.94 1.12
CA GLY A 99 -2.21 -9.64 1.18
C GLY A 99 -0.73 -9.75 1.48
N LEU A 100 0.04 -8.81 0.93
CA LEU A 100 1.46 -8.64 1.24
C LEU A 100 1.72 -7.15 1.34
N ALA A 101 2.29 -6.71 2.46
CA ALA A 101 2.53 -5.30 2.69
C ALA A 101 3.85 -5.08 3.43
N ALA A 102 4.47 -3.95 3.18
CA ALA A 102 5.71 -3.53 3.83
C ALA A 102 5.51 -2.20 4.55
N PRO A 103 6.16 -2.02 5.71
CA PRO A 103 6.05 -0.75 6.43
C PRO A 103 6.82 0.36 5.71
N VAL A 104 6.32 1.59 5.82
CA VAL A 104 7.02 2.78 5.36
C VAL A 104 7.93 3.23 6.50
N ARG A 105 9.24 3.15 6.29
CA ARG A 105 10.24 3.45 7.32
C ARG A 105 10.90 4.78 7.08
N GLY A 106 11.46 5.35 8.13
CA GLY A 106 12.31 6.53 8.02
C GLY A 106 11.57 7.85 8.00
N VAL A 107 10.28 7.87 8.32
CA VAL A 107 9.49 9.10 8.41
C VAL A 107 8.98 9.25 9.84
N ASP A 108 9.48 10.25 10.55
CA ASP A 108 9.12 10.45 11.94
C ASP A 108 7.62 10.71 12.09
N GLY A 109 7.00 10.01 13.03
CA GLY A 109 5.59 10.17 13.33
C GLY A 109 4.64 9.51 12.33
N LEU A 110 5.15 8.94 11.26
CA LEU A 110 4.31 8.26 10.28
C LEU A 110 4.23 6.77 10.57
N ARG A 111 3.04 6.26 10.69
CA ARG A 111 2.79 4.82 10.82
C ARG A 111 1.96 4.40 9.61
N ALA A 112 2.62 3.85 8.61
CA ALA A 112 2.01 3.54 7.32
C ALA A 112 2.58 2.28 6.70
N SER A 113 1.87 1.73 5.74
CA SER A 113 2.33 0.60 4.94
C SER A 113 1.88 0.75 3.49
N VAL A 114 2.62 0.09 2.61
CA VAL A 114 2.28 -0.06 1.19
C VAL A 114 2.13 -1.54 0.93
N GLY A 115 1.12 -1.95 0.20
CA GLY A 115 0.93 -3.36 -0.06
C GLY A 115 0.02 -3.65 -1.23
N ILE A 116 -0.21 -4.93 -1.43
CA ILE A 116 -1.13 -5.45 -2.44
C ILE A 116 -2.08 -6.46 -1.81
N VAL A 117 -3.24 -6.59 -2.44
CA VAL A 117 -4.22 -7.63 -2.11
C VAL A 117 -4.66 -8.29 -3.42
N THR A 118 -4.75 -9.60 -3.43
CA THR A 118 -5.22 -10.36 -4.59
C THR A 118 -6.28 -11.38 -4.18
N LEU A 119 -7.19 -11.68 -5.10
CA LEU A 119 -8.26 -12.66 -4.88
C LEU A 119 -7.97 -14.04 -5.42
N ASP A 120 -6.93 -14.21 -6.22
CA ASP A 120 -6.66 -15.49 -6.86
C ASP A 120 -5.98 -16.52 -5.95
N GLY A 121 -5.78 -16.15 -4.69
CA GLY A 121 -5.33 -17.09 -3.69
C GLY A 121 -3.84 -17.33 -3.61
N SER A 122 -3.05 -16.78 -4.53
CA SER A 122 -1.61 -17.01 -4.49
C SER A 122 -0.83 -15.72 -4.72
N ILE A 123 0.24 -15.56 -3.95
CA ILE A 123 1.22 -14.49 -4.13
C ILE A 123 2.57 -15.16 -4.18
N ASP A 124 3.33 -14.88 -5.23
CA ASP A 124 4.72 -15.29 -5.30
C ASP A 124 5.55 -14.32 -4.47
N GLU A 125 5.76 -14.67 -3.20
CA GLU A 125 6.46 -13.79 -2.26
C GLU A 125 7.84 -13.39 -2.76
N ASP A 126 8.59 -14.32 -3.36
CA ASP A 126 9.95 -14.04 -3.82
C ASP A 126 9.97 -12.99 -4.93
N ALA A 127 8.96 -12.97 -5.78
CA ALA A 127 8.86 -11.98 -6.86
C ALA A 127 8.22 -10.67 -6.40
N VAL A 128 7.20 -10.75 -5.55
CA VAL A 128 6.36 -9.61 -5.19
C VAL A 128 6.92 -8.81 -4.01
N ALA A 129 7.45 -9.48 -2.99
CA ALA A 129 7.93 -8.78 -1.80
C ALA A 129 8.99 -7.72 -2.11
N PRO A 130 10.00 -7.97 -2.96
CA PRO A 130 10.96 -6.91 -3.28
C PRO A 130 10.32 -5.69 -3.92
N GLN A 131 9.31 -5.87 -4.76
CA GLN A 131 8.61 -4.76 -5.40
C GLN A 131 7.82 -3.93 -4.38
N VAL A 132 7.14 -4.59 -3.46
CA VAL A 132 6.36 -3.91 -2.42
C VAL A 132 7.28 -3.18 -1.45
N ILE A 133 8.39 -3.83 -1.04
CA ILE A 133 9.39 -3.19 -0.17
C ILE A 133 9.97 -1.95 -0.84
N ALA A 134 10.31 -2.05 -2.13
CA ALA A 134 10.83 -0.90 -2.87
C ALA A 134 9.81 0.23 -2.95
N ALA A 135 8.54 -0.09 -3.18
CA ALA A 135 7.48 0.93 -3.22
C ALA A 135 7.33 1.62 -1.87
N ALA A 136 7.37 0.87 -0.77
CA ALA A 136 7.32 1.46 0.57
C ALA A 136 8.52 2.38 0.83
N GLY A 137 9.71 1.95 0.39
CA GLY A 137 10.92 2.77 0.49
C GLY A 137 10.80 4.08 -0.28
N GLU A 138 10.22 4.01 -1.46
CA GLU A 138 10.01 5.19 -2.31
C GLU A 138 9.04 6.18 -1.67
N VAL A 139 7.96 5.69 -1.09
CA VAL A 139 7.03 6.53 -0.36
C VAL A 139 7.74 7.21 0.81
N GLY A 140 8.55 6.46 1.56
CA GLY A 140 9.31 7.02 2.67
C GLY A 140 10.26 8.13 2.23
N GLU A 141 10.96 7.95 1.12
CA GLU A 141 11.86 8.96 0.58
C GLU A 141 11.14 10.24 0.19
N ARG A 142 9.96 10.11 -0.39
CA ARG A 142 9.19 11.29 -0.83
C ARG A 142 8.58 12.06 0.33
N LEU A 143 8.41 11.41 1.48
CA LEU A 143 7.79 12.03 2.66
C LEU A 143 8.79 12.54 3.69
N ARG A 144 10.06 12.25 3.50
CA ARG A 144 11.13 12.75 4.38
C ARG A 144 11.50 14.19 4.14
#